data_f70743cb91f467692a838483bdc6cdc0
#
_entry.id   f70743cb91f467692a838483bdc6cdc0
#
_cell.length_a   1.000
_cell.length_b   1.000
_cell.length_c   1.000
_cell.angle_alpha   90.00
_cell.angle_beta   90.00
_cell.angle_gamma   90.00
#
_symmetry.space_group_name_H-M   'P 1'
#
loop_
_entity.id
_entity.type
_entity.pdbx_description
1 polymer ?
#
loop_
_entity_poly.entity_id
_entity_poly.type
_entity_poly.pdbx_seq_one_letter_code
_entity_poly.pdbx_strand_id
1 'polypeptide(L)'
;MFAVNSRAFPHAVSHERDVTDQPLNIALLGYRSAPHSGGQGVYLKYLSRALVRRGHQVTVISGPPYPQLDNEVALVQLPSLDLYAHGLRSIRPWQLLSRLDRIEWFSKLTGGFAEPYTFGERVRRWFVGREGEFDIIHDNQTIADGILALQQQGLPLVTTIHHPITKDYRVALDAEPRWYMRLLIHRWHSFLRMQMRVAPKLASIVTVSGVSAADIATEFQVNPAAISVMHLGVDTELFRPLEHQKSDAFRIMTTASADAPLKGLSVLLHAMTLLLPDYPELRLTLVGKPKPGGDTEKLITALGLRDYIECCKGITHEEMVEKYAQAAVAVVPSIYEGFGLPAIEAMACGVPLVSTDGGALAEVVDDAGLVVSAGDSHALASAIARLFDDSALRDEYASRGLSRVEQHFCWNRCAERLEAYYRERIAQC
;
A
#
# COMPACT_ATOMS: atom_id res chain seq x y z
N MET A 1 40.08 22.20 -43.26
CA MET A 1 38.97 22.76 -44.02
C MET A 1 37.80 21.81 -43.93
N PHE A 2 37.02 21.88 -42.86
CA PHE A 2 35.79 21.11 -42.72
C PHE A 2 34.68 22.09 -42.31
N ALA A 3 33.70 22.19 -43.22
CA ALA A 3 32.56 23.08 -43.06
C ALA A 3 31.59 22.50 -42.04
N VAL A 4 31.27 23.27 -40.98
CA VAL A 4 30.21 22.98 -40.00
C VAL A 4 28.92 23.57 -40.58
N ASN A 5 28.01 22.69 -40.96
CA ASN A 5 26.65 23.04 -41.35
C ASN A 5 25.82 23.33 -40.07
N SER A 6 25.55 24.62 -39.81
CA SER A 6 24.61 25.05 -38.81
C SER A 6 23.18 24.81 -39.30
N ARG A 7 22.51 23.78 -38.83
CA ARG A 7 21.05 23.67 -38.94
C ARG A 7 20.39 24.47 -37.80
N ALA A 8 19.71 25.55 -38.17
CA ALA A 8 18.84 26.29 -37.31
C ALA A 8 17.69 25.41 -36.84
N PHE A 9 17.47 25.35 -35.55
CA PHE A 9 16.26 24.74 -34.95
C PHE A 9 15.08 25.69 -35.20
N PRO A 10 13.92 25.18 -35.64
CA PRO A 10 12.72 25.99 -35.78
C PRO A 10 12.20 26.40 -34.40
N HIS A 11 11.80 27.65 -34.27
CA HIS A 11 11.13 28.21 -33.12
C HIS A 11 9.92 27.35 -32.71
N ALA A 12 9.83 27.03 -31.41
CA ALA A 12 8.70 26.35 -30.82
C ALA A 12 7.43 27.21 -31.01
N VAL A 13 6.57 26.73 -31.87
CA VAL A 13 5.16 27.19 -31.95
C VAL A 13 4.45 26.58 -30.75
N SER A 14 4.00 27.44 -29.84
CA SER A 14 3.10 27.06 -28.75
C SER A 14 1.77 26.60 -29.38
N HIS A 15 1.64 25.31 -29.62
CA HIS A 15 0.33 24.71 -29.83
C HIS A 15 -0.31 24.52 -28.44
N GLU A 16 -1.40 25.24 -28.20
CA GLU A 16 -2.40 24.83 -27.20
C GLU A 16 -2.81 23.40 -27.56
N ARG A 17 -2.27 22.44 -26.83
CA ARG A 17 -2.65 21.02 -26.97
C ARG A 17 -4.01 20.87 -26.34
N ASP A 18 -4.97 20.43 -27.12
CA ASP A 18 -6.25 19.93 -26.63
C ASP A 18 -5.96 18.73 -25.70
N VAL A 19 -6.02 18.94 -24.38
CA VAL A 19 -5.45 18.06 -23.34
C VAL A 19 -6.29 16.81 -23.10
N THR A 20 -7.44 16.67 -23.80
CA THR A 20 -8.50 15.76 -23.36
C THR A 20 -8.37 14.31 -23.81
N ASP A 21 -7.52 13.95 -24.81
CA ASP A 21 -7.52 12.57 -25.34
C ASP A 21 -6.15 11.99 -25.74
N GLN A 22 -5.05 12.73 -25.55
CA GLN A 22 -3.73 12.22 -25.94
C GLN A 22 -3.10 11.34 -24.84
N PRO A 23 -2.37 10.26 -25.24
CA PRO A 23 -1.56 9.48 -24.31
C PRO A 23 -0.59 10.35 -23.52
N LEU A 24 -0.48 10.11 -22.21
CA LEU A 24 0.49 10.79 -21.34
C LEU A 24 1.77 9.96 -21.22
N ASN A 25 2.91 10.65 -21.11
CA ASN A 25 4.19 10.07 -20.69
C ASN A 25 4.31 10.23 -19.16
N ILE A 26 4.19 9.14 -18.41
CA ILE A 26 4.10 9.14 -16.95
C ILE A 26 5.36 8.54 -16.33
N ALA A 27 6.02 9.28 -15.44
CA ALA A 27 7.09 8.76 -14.60
C ALA A 27 6.54 8.37 -13.22
N LEU A 28 6.55 7.08 -12.88
CA LEU A 28 6.20 6.58 -11.54
C LEU A 28 7.47 6.33 -10.74
N LEU A 29 7.61 6.95 -9.58
CA LEU A 29 8.79 6.86 -8.73
C LEU A 29 8.57 5.92 -7.55
N GLY A 30 9.56 5.08 -7.22
CA GLY A 30 9.51 4.24 -6.03
C GLY A 30 10.89 4.04 -5.41
N TYR A 31 11.11 4.52 -4.19
CA TYR A 31 12.42 4.38 -3.55
C TYR A 31 12.75 2.94 -3.13
N ARG A 32 11.72 2.13 -2.89
CA ARG A 32 11.79 0.68 -2.64
C ARG A 32 10.54 0.02 -3.20
N SER A 33 10.72 -0.91 -4.11
CA SER A 33 9.59 -1.48 -4.85
C SER A 33 9.62 -3.01 -4.82
N ALA A 34 9.80 -3.59 -3.60
CA ALA A 34 9.83 -5.04 -3.43
C ALA A 34 8.57 -5.69 -4.03
N PRO A 35 8.73 -6.72 -4.90
CA PRO A 35 7.60 -7.26 -5.66
C PRO A 35 6.58 -8.02 -4.81
N HIS A 36 7.01 -8.57 -3.65
CA HIS A 36 6.20 -9.46 -2.80
C HIS A 36 6.05 -8.98 -1.35
N SER A 37 6.53 -7.78 -1.01
CA SER A 37 6.46 -7.28 0.36
C SER A 37 6.34 -5.76 0.41
N GLY A 38 5.64 -5.24 1.42
CA GLY A 38 5.62 -3.81 1.72
C GLY A 38 4.65 -2.96 0.89
N GLY A 39 3.80 -3.54 0.03
CA GLY A 39 2.72 -2.82 -0.67
C GLY A 39 3.17 -1.87 -1.79
N GLN A 40 4.29 -1.15 -1.65
CA GLN A 40 4.72 -0.13 -2.62
C GLN A 40 5.05 -0.70 -4.01
N GLY A 41 5.75 -1.83 -4.07
CA GLY A 41 6.05 -2.50 -5.34
C GLY A 41 4.80 -3.08 -6.01
N VAL A 42 3.89 -3.61 -5.22
CA VAL A 42 2.58 -4.11 -5.67
C VAL A 42 1.74 -2.97 -6.24
N TYR A 43 1.70 -1.82 -5.55
CA TYR A 43 1.04 -0.61 -6.03
C TYR A 43 1.58 -0.16 -7.39
N LEU A 44 2.90 -0.04 -7.53
CA LEU A 44 3.53 0.37 -8.79
C LEU A 44 3.24 -0.61 -9.93
N LYS A 45 3.26 -1.92 -9.66
CA LYS A 45 2.94 -2.96 -10.65
C LYS A 45 1.53 -2.79 -11.20
N TYR A 46 0.54 -2.73 -10.34
CA TYR A 46 -0.85 -2.70 -10.79
C TYR A 46 -1.26 -1.33 -11.33
N LEU A 47 -0.77 -0.24 -10.76
CA LEU A 47 -1.03 1.10 -11.28
C LEU A 47 -0.42 1.28 -12.67
N SER A 48 0.85 0.89 -12.87
CA SER A 48 1.52 1.00 -14.17
C SER A 48 0.81 0.18 -15.25
N ARG A 49 0.42 -1.07 -14.92
CA ARG A 49 -0.40 -1.92 -15.79
C ARG A 49 -1.71 -1.24 -16.19
N ALA A 50 -2.44 -0.70 -15.22
CA ALA A 50 -3.73 -0.08 -15.48
C ALA A 50 -3.60 1.19 -16.34
N LEU A 51 -2.57 2.00 -16.12
CA LEU A 51 -2.30 3.19 -16.92
C LEU A 51 -1.88 2.82 -18.37
N VAL A 52 -1.06 1.78 -18.56
CA VAL A 52 -0.70 1.27 -19.89
C VAL A 52 -1.93 0.73 -20.62
N ARG A 53 -2.81 -0.02 -19.96
CA ARG A 53 -4.09 -0.49 -20.56
C ARG A 53 -5.02 0.65 -20.98
N ARG A 54 -4.85 1.85 -20.41
CA ARG A 54 -5.55 3.08 -20.81
C ARG A 54 -4.84 3.85 -21.93
N GLY A 55 -3.74 3.31 -22.46
CA GLY A 55 -3.02 3.86 -23.61
C GLY A 55 -1.88 4.82 -23.26
N HIS A 56 -1.54 5.00 -21.96
CA HIS A 56 -0.42 5.86 -21.56
C HIS A 56 0.93 5.16 -21.69
N GLN A 57 1.99 5.94 -21.86
CA GLN A 57 3.37 5.48 -21.77
C GLN A 57 3.86 5.63 -20.35
N VAL A 58 4.21 4.51 -19.70
CA VAL A 58 4.58 4.50 -18.28
C VAL A 58 6.03 4.04 -18.12
N THR A 59 6.82 4.86 -17.44
CA THR A 59 8.17 4.51 -17.01
C THR A 59 8.21 4.48 -15.47
N VAL A 60 8.54 3.32 -14.91
CA VAL A 60 8.80 3.19 -13.48
C VAL A 60 10.28 3.45 -13.22
N ILE A 61 10.59 4.42 -12.36
CA ILE A 61 11.94 4.77 -11.93
C ILE A 61 12.09 4.31 -10.49
N SER A 62 12.88 3.28 -10.24
CA SER A 62 12.94 2.62 -8.94
C SER A 62 14.34 2.47 -8.37
N GLY A 63 14.43 2.61 -7.03
CA GLY A 63 15.55 2.07 -6.24
C GLY A 63 15.32 0.60 -5.91
N PRO A 64 16.39 -0.12 -5.47
CA PRO A 64 16.28 -1.51 -5.06
C PRO A 64 15.53 -1.68 -3.71
N PRO A 65 14.85 -2.82 -3.48
CA PRO A 65 14.62 -3.89 -4.44
C PRO A 65 13.67 -3.44 -5.56
N TYR A 66 13.97 -3.86 -6.80
CA TYR A 66 13.21 -3.43 -7.96
C TYR A 66 11.88 -4.16 -8.09
N PRO A 67 10.85 -3.51 -8.69
CA PRO A 67 9.54 -4.14 -8.89
C PRO A 67 9.59 -5.18 -10.02
N GLN A 68 8.65 -6.13 -9.99
CA GLN A 68 8.31 -6.97 -11.13
C GLN A 68 7.15 -6.33 -11.87
N LEU A 69 7.42 -5.86 -13.08
CA LEU A 69 6.47 -5.13 -13.92
C LEU A 69 6.10 -5.96 -15.15
N ASP A 70 5.00 -5.60 -15.80
CA ASP A 70 4.63 -6.15 -17.09
C ASP A 70 5.59 -5.64 -18.20
N ASN A 71 5.70 -6.39 -19.28
CA ASN A 71 6.69 -6.11 -20.35
C ASN A 71 6.49 -4.77 -21.07
N GLU A 72 5.28 -4.23 -21.05
CA GLU A 72 4.92 -2.96 -21.67
C GLU A 72 5.32 -1.75 -20.81
N VAL A 73 5.72 -1.96 -19.56
CA VAL A 73 6.15 -0.90 -18.63
C VAL A 73 7.65 -0.77 -18.66
N ALA A 74 8.15 0.41 -19.02
CA ALA A 74 9.59 0.67 -18.97
C ALA A 74 10.09 0.76 -17.51
N LEU A 75 11.25 0.16 -17.22
CA LEU A 75 11.89 0.22 -15.91
C LEU A 75 13.25 0.90 -16.00
N VAL A 76 13.39 2.00 -15.27
CA VAL A 76 14.68 2.66 -15.00
C VAL A 76 15.14 2.30 -13.59
N GLN A 77 16.25 1.60 -13.51
CA GLN A 77 16.86 1.20 -12.24
C GLN A 77 17.85 2.26 -11.78
N LEU A 78 17.56 2.90 -10.65
CA LEU A 78 18.52 3.81 -9.98
C LEU A 78 19.26 3.02 -8.89
N PRO A 79 20.55 2.67 -9.13
CA PRO A 79 21.27 1.83 -8.21
C PRO A 79 21.54 2.51 -6.87
N SER A 80 21.50 1.73 -5.79
CA SER A 80 21.94 2.09 -4.44
C SER A 80 22.78 0.95 -3.86
N LEU A 81 23.25 1.08 -2.63
CA LEU A 81 24.00 0.02 -1.96
C LEU A 81 23.15 -1.20 -1.60
N ASP A 82 21.82 -1.07 -1.62
CA ASP A 82 20.86 -2.12 -1.20
C ASP A 82 21.28 -2.83 0.11
N LEU A 83 21.53 -2.03 1.13
CA LEU A 83 22.06 -2.49 2.42
C LEU A 83 21.11 -3.40 3.20
N TYR A 84 19.88 -3.53 2.75
CA TYR A 84 18.91 -4.47 3.32
C TYR A 84 19.09 -5.88 2.79
N ALA A 85 19.35 -6.03 1.50
CA ALA A 85 19.59 -7.34 0.89
C ALA A 85 20.99 -7.85 1.21
N HIS A 86 21.99 -6.96 1.17
CA HIS A 86 23.40 -7.38 1.21
C HIS A 86 24.09 -7.14 2.56
N GLY A 87 23.55 -6.27 3.40
CA GLY A 87 24.14 -5.90 4.69
C GLY A 87 25.42 -5.06 4.57
N LEU A 88 25.90 -4.53 5.71
CA LEU A 88 27.06 -3.63 5.73
C LEU A 88 28.40 -4.30 5.37
N ARG A 89 28.53 -5.60 5.65
CA ARG A 89 29.80 -6.34 5.47
C ARG A 89 30.11 -6.67 4.00
N SER A 90 29.12 -6.61 3.11
CA SER A 90 29.31 -6.89 1.68
C SER A 90 29.89 -5.71 0.92
N ILE A 91 29.90 -4.50 1.52
CA ILE A 91 30.28 -3.27 0.86
C ILE A 91 31.81 -3.17 0.72
N ARG A 92 32.26 -2.95 -0.51
CA ARG A 92 33.66 -2.76 -0.85
C ARG A 92 33.99 -1.26 -0.92
N PRO A 93 35.26 -0.83 -0.60
CA PRO A 93 35.62 0.59 -0.55
C PRO A 93 35.29 1.39 -1.82
N TRP A 94 35.41 0.79 -2.99
CA TRP A 94 35.10 1.49 -4.25
C TRP A 94 33.61 1.74 -4.48
N GLN A 95 32.71 1.07 -3.78
CA GLN A 95 31.28 1.35 -3.82
C GLN A 95 30.91 2.64 -3.03
N LEU A 96 31.84 3.13 -2.21
CA LEU A 96 31.67 4.34 -1.41
C LEU A 96 32.24 5.61 -2.07
N LEU A 97 32.46 5.58 -3.39
CA LEU A 97 32.95 6.75 -4.14
C LEU A 97 31.89 7.85 -4.22
N SER A 98 30.63 7.48 -4.36
CA SER A 98 29.53 8.44 -4.39
C SER A 98 29.23 9.01 -3.00
N ARG A 99 28.94 10.31 -2.94
CA ARG A 99 28.49 10.96 -1.70
C ARG A 99 27.20 10.32 -1.16
N LEU A 100 26.27 9.95 -2.03
CA LEU A 100 24.98 9.36 -1.63
C LEU A 100 25.18 7.97 -1.03
N ASP A 101 26.07 7.15 -1.62
CA ASP A 101 26.37 5.82 -1.11
C ASP A 101 27.05 5.87 0.26
N ARG A 102 27.94 6.85 0.48
CA ARG A 102 28.52 7.10 1.81
C ARG A 102 27.46 7.48 2.84
N ILE A 103 26.46 8.30 2.47
CA ILE A 103 25.35 8.68 3.35
C ILE A 103 24.50 7.43 3.70
N GLU A 104 24.19 6.58 2.75
CA GLU A 104 23.46 5.32 3.00
C GLU A 104 24.23 4.41 3.95
N TRP A 105 25.50 4.17 3.65
CA TRP A 105 26.37 3.31 4.46
C TRP A 105 26.49 3.81 5.90
N PHE A 106 26.82 5.10 6.08
CA PHE A 106 26.94 5.70 7.41
C PHE A 106 25.62 5.72 8.17
N SER A 107 24.52 6.02 7.47
CA SER A 107 23.18 5.98 8.06
C SER A 107 22.85 4.57 8.58
N LYS A 108 23.07 3.54 7.77
CA LYS A 108 22.82 2.15 8.16
C LYS A 108 23.74 1.69 9.30
N LEU A 109 25.02 2.09 9.27
CA LEU A 109 26.00 1.78 10.33
C LEU A 109 25.53 2.32 11.69
N THR A 110 24.87 3.48 11.69
CA THR A 110 24.34 4.13 12.89
C THR A 110 22.89 3.80 13.19
N GLY A 111 22.30 2.80 12.51
CA GLY A 111 20.90 2.37 12.70
C GLY A 111 19.85 3.26 12.03
N GLY A 112 20.25 4.17 11.13
CA GLY A 112 19.33 5.04 10.41
C GLY A 112 18.84 4.48 9.07
N PHE A 113 17.91 5.21 8.44
CA PHE A 113 17.28 4.89 7.17
C PHE A 113 17.33 6.12 6.25
N ALA A 114 18.30 6.17 5.35
CA ALA A 114 18.54 7.33 4.46
C ALA A 114 17.98 7.14 3.05
N GLU A 115 17.41 5.98 2.72
CA GLU A 115 16.99 5.62 1.37
C GLU A 115 16.02 6.64 0.74
N PRO A 116 14.99 7.17 1.44
CA PRO A 116 14.12 8.17 0.84
C PRO A 116 14.88 9.43 0.40
N TYR A 117 15.82 9.90 1.22
CA TYR A 117 16.65 11.06 0.89
C TYR A 117 17.55 10.79 -0.32
N THR A 118 18.31 9.68 -0.27
CA THR A 118 19.30 9.39 -1.31
C THR A 118 18.65 9.03 -2.64
N PHE A 119 17.49 8.37 -2.61
CA PHE A 119 16.70 8.11 -3.81
C PHE A 119 16.18 9.42 -4.42
N GLY A 120 15.57 10.31 -3.62
CA GLY A 120 15.10 11.61 -4.11
C GLY A 120 16.22 12.42 -4.79
N GLU A 121 17.44 12.40 -4.23
CA GLU A 121 18.60 13.07 -4.84
C GLU A 121 19.09 12.37 -6.12
N ARG A 122 19.00 11.03 -6.21
CA ARG A 122 19.30 10.30 -7.45
C ARG A 122 18.29 10.61 -8.55
N VAL A 123 17.01 10.62 -8.21
CA VAL A 123 15.93 11.02 -9.12
C VAL A 123 16.15 12.44 -9.64
N ARG A 124 16.37 13.41 -8.74
CA ARG A 124 16.64 14.80 -9.13
C ARG A 124 17.80 14.92 -10.13
N ARG A 125 18.89 14.18 -9.91
CA ARG A 125 20.04 14.17 -10.84
C ARG A 125 19.72 13.48 -12.17
N TRP A 126 18.91 12.45 -12.13
CA TRP A 126 18.51 11.71 -13.33
C TRP A 126 17.62 12.55 -14.25
N PHE A 127 16.79 13.43 -13.66
CA PHE A 127 15.94 14.35 -14.44
C PHE A 127 16.69 15.52 -15.09
N VAL A 128 17.93 15.82 -14.71
CA VAL A 128 18.71 16.92 -15.34
C VAL A 128 18.84 16.67 -16.84
N GLY A 129 18.30 17.58 -17.66
CA GLY A 129 18.26 17.48 -19.12
C GLY A 129 17.20 16.52 -19.66
N ARG A 130 16.25 16.07 -18.81
CA ARG A 130 15.13 15.21 -19.17
C ARG A 130 13.78 15.81 -18.77
N GLU A 131 13.74 17.10 -18.49
CA GLU A 131 12.58 17.80 -17.92
C GLU A 131 11.35 17.72 -18.84
N GLY A 132 11.55 17.59 -20.16
CA GLY A 132 10.48 17.47 -21.16
C GLY A 132 10.13 16.05 -21.60
N GLU A 133 10.74 15.01 -21.00
CA GLU A 133 10.47 13.63 -21.40
C GLU A 133 9.14 13.11 -20.84
N PHE A 134 8.63 13.71 -19.75
CA PHE A 134 7.42 13.27 -19.06
C PHE A 134 6.43 14.41 -18.91
N ASP A 135 5.14 14.09 -19.11
CA ASP A 135 4.05 15.01 -18.89
C ASP A 135 3.71 15.15 -17.40
N ILE A 136 3.96 14.10 -16.60
CA ILE A 136 3.69 14.06 -15.16
C ILE A 136 4.66 13.13 -14.43
N ILE A 137 5.05 13.53 -13.24
CA ILE A 137 5.84 12.72 -12.29
C ILE A 137 4.93 12.33 -11.14
N HIS A 138 4.86 11.03 -10.82
CA HIS A 138 4.11 10.54 -9.68
C HIS A 138 5.05 9.86 -8.68
N ASP A 139 5.31 10.51 -7.56
CA ASP A 139 6.12 10.00 -6.46
C ASP A 139 5.30 9.07 -5.54
N ASN A 140 5.78 7.85 -5.34
CA ASN A 140 5.16 6.91 -4.43
C ASN A 140 5.84 6.96 -3.05
N GLN A 141 5.38 7.90 -2.22
CA GLN A 141 5.72 8.04 -0.79
C GLN A 141 7.23 8.27 -0.49
N THR A 142 8.01 8.81 -1.41
CA THR A 142 9.40 9.19 -1.11
C THR A 142 9.44 10.41 -0.21
N ILE A 143 8.69 11.47 -0.56
CA ILE A 143 8.53 12.71 0.21
C ILE A 143 9.90 13.29 0.59
N ALA A 144 10.78 13.52 -0.39
CA ALA A 144 12.16 13.93 -0.18
C ALA A 144 12.47 15.31 -0.78
N ASP A 145 13.53 15.95 -0.28
CA ASP A 145 13.98 17.25 -0.78
C ASP A 145 14.24 17.22 -2.31
N GLY A 146 14.79 16.11 -2.84
CA GLY A 146 15.02 15.96 -4.28
C GLY A 146 13.73 15.93 -5.09
N ILE A 147 12.65 15.35 -4.55
CA ILE A 147 11.33 15.34 -5.17
C ILE A 147 10.71 16.74 -5.15
N LEU A 148 10.77 17.42 -4.00
CA LEU A 148 10.30 18.80 -3.91
C LEU A 148 11.05 19.74 -4.88
N ALA A 149 12.34 19.49 -5.10
CA ALA A 149 13.13 20.28 -6.04
C ALA A 149 12.66 20.13 -7.50
N LEU A 150 12.13 18.96 -7.91
CA LEU A 150 11.52 18.78 -9.23
C LEU A 150 10.25 19.65 -9.39
N GLN A 151 9.38 19.66 -8.37
CA GLN A 151 8.21 20.55 -8.37
C GLN A 151 8.63 22.03 -8.45
N GLN A 152 9.66 22.44 -7.71
CA GLN A 152 10.17 23.82 -7.72
C GLN A 152 10.79 24.24 -9.05
N GLN A 153 11.18 23.27 -9.88
CA GLN A 153 11.64 23.49 -11.27
C GLN A 153 10.47 23.60 -12.26
N GLY A 154 9.24 23.54 -11.79
CA GLY A 154 8.03 23.65 -12.63
C GLY A 154 7.58 22.31 -13.26
N LEU A 155 8.14 21.17 -12.83
CA LEU A 155 7.69 19.88 -13.34
C LEU A 155 6.35 19.49 -12.69
N PRO A 156 5.34 19.05 -13.47
CA PRO A 156 4.09 18.56 -12.93
C PRO A 156 4.35 17.34 -12.03
N LEU A 157 3.99 17.44 -10.75
CA LEU A 157 4.30 16.42 -9.74
C LEU A 157 3.09 16.13 -8.86
N VAL A 158 2.82 14.85 -8.67
CA VAL A 158 1.86 14.32 -7.71
C VAL A 158 2.60 13.38 -6.77
N THR A 159 2.30 13.43 -5.46
CA THR A 159 2.88 12.49 -4.49
C THR A 159 1.78 11.68 -3.82
N THR A 160 1.83 10.35 -3.92
CA THR A 160 1.00 9.47 -3.10
C THR A 160 1.61 9.33 -1.71
N ILE A 161 0.81 9.56 -0.68
CA ILE A 161 1.12 9.25 0.71
C ILE A 161 0.07 8.26 1.21
N HIS A 162 0.45 6.98 1.35
CA HIS A 162 -0.50 5.93 1.75
C HIS A 162 -0.97 6.11 3.20
N HIS A 163 -0.02 6.40 4.10
CA HIS A 163 -0.27 6.77 5.49
C HIS A 163 0.96 7.46 6.06
N PRO A 164 0.81 8.30 7.09
CA PRO A 164 1.95 8.91 7.76
C PRO A 164 2.65 7.90 8.67
N ILE A 165 3.93 7.61 8.38
CA ILE A 165 4.78 6.67 9.15
C ILE A 165 5.00 7.14 10.61
N THR A 166 4.63 8.37 10.93
CA THR A 166 4.65 8.92 12.31
C THR A 166 3.83 8.10 13.29
N LYS A 167 2.73 7.47 12.85
CA LYS A 167 1.93 6.57 13.69
C LYS A 167 2.69 5.29 14.03
N ASP A 168 3.30 4.65 13.02
CA ASP A 168 4.13 3.46 13.22
C ASP A 168 5.29 3.74 14.18
N TYR A 169 5.89 4.92 14.04
CA TYR A 169 6.97 5.38 14.91
C TYR A 169 6.53 5.51 16.36
N ARG A 170 5.35 6.10 16.65
CA ARG A 170 4.81 6.19 18.02
C ARG A 170 4.52 4.81 18.59
N VAL A 171 3.83 3.96 17.84
CA VAL A 171 3.52 2.60 18.27
C VAL A 171 4.80 1.82 18.60
N ALA A 172 5.85 1.95 17.76
CA ALA A 172 7.13 1.30 18.02
C ALA A 172 7.81 1.83 19.29
N LEU A 173 7.70 3.12 19.58
CA LEU A 173 8.25 3.71 20.80
C LEU A 173 7.48 3.27 22.06
N ASP A 174 6.15 3.24 21.99
CA ASP A 174 5.30 2.90 23.13
C ASP A 174 5.43 1.42 23.52
N ALA A 175 5.64 0.56 22.52
CA ALA A 175 5.86 -0.87 22.73
C ALA A 175 7.26 -1.23 23.25
N GLU A 176 8.25 -0.33 23.18
CA GLU A 176 9.65 -0.65 23.52
C GLU A 176 10.05 -0.09 24.90
N PRO A 177 10.24 -0.95 25.92
CA PRO A 177 10.60 -0.50 27.27
C PRO A 177 12.10 -0.15 27.41
N ARG A 178 12.98 -0.66 26.53
CA ARG A 178 14.43 -0.49 26.67
C ARG A 178 14.89 0.83 26.07
N TRP A 179 15.47 1.70 26.88
CA TRP A 179 15.89 3.06 26.48
C TRP A 179 16.84 3.09 25.27
N TYR A 180 17.82 2.15 25.20
CA TYR A 180 18.77 2.11 24.10
C TYR A 180 18.10 1.67 22.77
N MET A 181 17.10 0.80 22.83
CA MET A 181 16.31 0.45 21.65
C MET A 181 15.43 1.61 21.19
N ARG A 182 14.88 2.40 22.13
CA ARG A 182 14.17 3.64 21.81
C ARG A 182 15.06 4.63 21.05
N LEU A 183 16.35 4.74 21.42
CA LEU A 183 17.32 5.56 20.66
C LEU A 183 17.52 5.03 19.22
N LEU A 184 17.57 3.73 19.02
CA LEU A 184 17.66 3.12 17.70
C LEU A 184 16.37 3.34 16.88
N ILE A 185 15.20 3.25 17.51
CA ILE A 185 13.91 3.58 16.87
C ILE A 185 13.91 5.06 16.43
N HIS A 186 14.33 5.98 17.29
CA HIS A 186 14.49 7.39 16.94
C HIS A 186 15.45 7.60 15.77
N ARG A 187 16.58 6.89 15.79
CA ARG A 187 17.60 7.00 14.74
C ARG A 187 17.08 6.45 13.41
N TRP A 188 16.39 5.30 13.45
CA TRP A 188 15.76 4.72 12.29
C TRP A 188 14.78 5.70 11.63
N HIS A 189 13.88 6.27 12.41
CA HIS A 189 12.83 7.17 11.93
C HIS A 189 13.29 8.62 11.70
N SER A 190 14.61 8.88 11.74
CA SER A 190 15.14 10.26 11.57
C SER A 190 14.79 10.90 10.22
N PHE A 191 14.50 10.10 9.18
CA PHE A 191 14.03 10.57 7.87
C PHE A 191 12.66 11.27 7.95
N LEU A 192 11.83 10.99 8.95
CA LEU A 192 10.53 11.65 9.15
C LEU A 192 10.68 13.17 9.31
N ARG A 193 11.80 13.66 9.87
CA ARG A 193 12.06 15.11 9.94
C ARG A 193 12.09 15.77 8.56
N MET A 194 12.62 15.07 7.56
CA MET A 194 12.60 15.51 6.17
C MET A 194 11.17 15.46 5.62
N GLN A 195 10.48 14.35 5.79
CA GLN A 195 9.11 14.18 5.29
C GLN A 195 8.15 15.22 5.88
N MET A 196 8.21 15.48 7.19
CA MET A 196 7.42 16.52 7.86
C MET A 196 7.73 17.94 7.36
N ARG A 197 8.94 18.21 6.88
CA ARG A 197 9.33 19.49 6.29
C ARG A 197 8.93 19.62 4.82
N VAL A 198 8.96 18.52 4.08
CA VAL A 198 8.69 18.48 2.63
C VAL A 198 7.20 18.40 2.35
N ALA A 199 6.45 17.52 3.01
CA ALA A 199 5.05 17.28 2.73
C ALA A 199 4.17 18.54 2.69
N PRO A 200 4.30 19.52 3.64
CA PRO A 200 3.48 20.75 3.59
C PRO A 200 3.75 21.65 2.37
N LYS A 201 4.84 21.40 1.64
CA LYS A 201 5.27 22.20 0.47
C LYS A 201 4.89 21.54 -0.85
N LEU A 202 4.40 20.30 -0.81
CA LEU A 202 3.91 19.60 -2.00
C LEU A 202 2.58 20.22 -2.43
N ALA A 203 2.47 20.54 -3.71
CA ALA A 203 1.28 21.16 -4.29
C ALA A 203 0.12 20.18 -4.48
N SER A 204 0.44 18.89 -4.71
CA SER A 204 -0.53 17.85 -5.05
C SER A 204 -0.21 16.56 -4.33
N ILE A 205 -1.05 16.19 -3.40
CA ILE A 205 -0.94 14.94 -2.63
C ILE A 205 -2.16 14.08 -2.90
N VAL A 206 -1.91 12.80 -3.14
CA VAL A 206 -2.95 11.76 -3.26
C VAL A 206 -2.81 10.82 -2.09
N THR A 207 -3.92 10.39 -1.52
CA THR A 207 -3.95 9.38 -0.47
C THR A 207 -5.08 8.38 -0.67
N VAL A 208 -5.05 7.30 0.09
CA VAL A 208 -5.87 6.10 -0.18
C VAL A 208 -7.24 6.11 0.50
N SER A 209 -7.46 6.99 1.50
CA SER A 209 -8.73 7.07 2.25
C SER A 209 -8.92 8.44 2.89
N GLY A 210 -10.15 8.76 3.27
CA GLY A 210 -10.48 9.97 4.04
C GLY A 210 -9.77 10.00 5.39
N VAL A 211 -9.66 8.85 6.06
CA VAL A 211 -8.93 8.73 7.33
C VAL A 211 -7.44 9.03 7.12
N SER A 212 -6.81 8.45 6.08
CA SER A 212 -5.42 8.77 5.76
C SER A 212 -5.23 10.23 5.40
N ALA A 213 -6.20 10.89 4.73
CA ALA A 213 -6.15 12.31 4.43
C ALA A 213 -6.15 13.17 5.72
N ALA A 214 -7.02 12.86 6.66
CA ALA A 214 -7.08 13.55 7.96
C ALA A 214 -5.78 13.35 8.76
N ASP A 215 -5.24 12.13 8.74
CA ASP A 215 -3.97 11.80 9.39
C ASP A 215 -2.80 12.56 8.79
N ILE A 216 -2.69 12.64 7.45
CA ILE A 216 -1.64 13.37 6.74
C ILE A 216 -1.75 14.87 7.05
N ALA A 217 -2.96 15.43 6.99
CA ALA A 217 -3.19 16.83 7.31
C ALA A 217 -2.71 17.17 8.72
N THR A 218 -3.02 16.31 9.71
CA THR A 218 -2.66 16.53 11.11
C THR A 218 -1.18 16.27 11.37
N GLU A 219 -0.65 15.11 10.94
CA GLU A 219 0.69 14.66 11.28
C GLU A 219 1.78 15.42 10.54
N PHE A 220 1.55 15.73 9.27
CA PHE A 220 2.50 16.46 8.42
C PHE A 220 2.16 17.94 8.27
N GLN A 221 1.09 18.42 8.90
CA GLN A 221 0.63 19.81 8.81
C GLN A 221 0.40 20.26 7.35
N VAL A 222 -0.14 19.35 6.54
CA VAL A 222 -0.49 19.61 5.14
C VAL A 222 -1.84 20.32 5.08
N ASN A 223 -1.95 21.29 4.18
CA ASN A 223 -3.25 21.91 3.90
C ASN A 223 -4.21 20.84 3.32
N PRO A 224 -5.38 20.58 3.94
CA PRO A 224 -6.34 19.58 3.43
C PRO A 224 -6.74 19.80 1.95
N ALA A 225 -6.74 21.05 1.47
CA ALA A 225 -7.04 21.37 0.07
C ALA A 225 -6.01 20.85 -0.94
N ALA A 226 -4.79 20.51 -0.48
CA ALA A 226 -3.76 19.89 -1.31
C ALA A 226 -3.85 18.36 -1.36
N ILE A 227 -4.80 17.76 -0.61
CA ILE A 227 -4.96 16.31 -0.48
C ILE A 227 -6.21 15.86 -1.23
N SER A 228 -6.04 14.93 -2.16
CA SER A 228 -7.13 14.25 -2.87
C SER A 228 -7.17 12.78 -2.48
N VAL A 229 -8.36 12.24 -2.22
CA VAL A 229 -8.54 10.83 -1.89
C VAL A 229 -8.72 10.02 -3.18
N MET A 230 -7.85 9.04 -3.38
CA MET A 230 -7.87 8.08 -4.49
C MET A 230 -7.72 6.68 -3.95
N HIS A 231 -8.81 5.94 -3.88
CA HIS A 231 -8.81 4.58 -3.36
C HIS A 231 -7.89 3.67 -4.17
N LEU A 232 -7.31 2.67 -3.51
CA LEU A 232 -6.52 1.63 -4.17
C LEU A 232 -7.45 0.64 -4.90
N GLY A 233 -6.89 -0.02 -5.90
CA GLY A 233 -7.55 -1.12 -6.59
C GLY A 233 -7.12 -2.50 -6.06
N VAL A 234 -7.94 -3.50 -6.34
CA VAL A 234 -7.61 -4.93 -6.28
C VAL A 234 -7.53 -5.48 -7.71
N ASP A 235 -6.71 -6.51 -7.91
CA ASP A 235 -6.63 -7.21 -9.18
C ASP A 235 -7.85 -8.16 -9.31
N THR A 236 -8.90 -7.70 -10.00
CA THR A 236 -10.14 -8.45 -10.19
C THR A 236 -10.02 -9.59 -11.21
N GLU A 237 -8.92 -9.70 -11.94
CA GLU A 237 -8.61 -10.86 -12.78
C GLU A 237 -8.13 -12.03 -11.90
N LEU A 238 -7.46 -11.72 -10.81
CA LEU A 238 -6.93 -12.67 -9.84
C LEU A 238 -7.92 -12.92 -8.70
N PHE A 239 -8.31 -11.84 -7.98
CA PHE A 239 -9.29 -11.93 -6.88
C PHE A 239 -10.71 -11.88 -7.47
N ARG A 240 -11.30 -13.05 -7.65
CA ARG A 240 -12.63 -13.25 -8.20
C ARG A 240 -13.27 -14.51 -7.64
N PRO A 241 -14.60 -14.64 -7.70
CA PRO A 241 -15.26 -15.88 -7.32
C PRO A 241 -14.72 -17.06 -8.13
N LEU A 242 -14.46 -18.18 -7.47
CA LEU A 242 -14.11 -19.43 -8.14
C LEU A 242 -15.38 -20.24 -8.43
N GLU A 243 -15.60 -20.55 -9.71
CA GLU A 243 -16.69 -21.42 -10.13
C GLU A 243 -16.51 -22.82 -9.52
N HIS A 244 -17.63 -23.42 -9.07
CA HIS A 244 -17.68 -24.79 -8.55
C HIS A 244 -17.01 -25.08 -7.21
N GLN A 245 -16.45 -24.10 -6.50
CA GLN A 245 -15.94 -24.31 -5.15
C GLN A 245 -17.04 -24.04 -4.12
N LYS A 246 -17.39 -25.06 -3.33
CA LYS A 246 -18.33 -24.90 -2.21
C LYS A 246 -17.58 -24.38 -0.99
N SER A 247 -18.10 -23.33 -0.38
CA SER A 247 -17.62 -22.87 0.91
C SER A 247 -17.95 -23.88 2.02
N ASP A 248 -17.09 -23.97 3.00
CA ASP A 248 -17.31 -24.73 4.22
C ASP A 248 -18.21 -23.86 5.15
N ALA A 249 -19.36 -24.38 5.54
CA ALA A 249 -20.46 -23.61 6.15
C ALA A 249 -20.06 -22.78 7.39
N PHE A 250 -19.07 -23.22 8.14
CA PHE A 250 -18.61 -22.58 9.38
C PHE A 250 -17.11 -22.22 9.32
N ARG A 251 -16.59 -21.97 8.13
CA ARG A 251 -15.20 -21.53 7.96
C ARG A 251 -15.10 -20.02 7.88
N ILE A 252 -14.32 -19.46 8.78
CA ILE A 252 -13.88 -18.05 8.75
C ILE A 252 -12.53 -17.96 8.06
N MET A 253 -12.32 -16.93 7.26
CA MET A 253 -11.00 -16.55 6.77
C MET A 253 -10.60 -15.17 7.26
N THR A 254 -9.35 -15.02 7.69
CA THR A 254 -8.73 -13.73 7.98
C THR A 254 -7.30 -13.66 7.46
N THR A 255 -6.91 -12.50 6.94
CA THR A 255 -5.52 -12.19 6.61
C THR A 255 -5.01 -11.20 7.66
N ALA A 256 -4.25 -11.67 8.61
CA ALA A 256 -3.71 -10.84 9.66
C ALA A 256 -2.24 -11.16 9.90
N SER A 257 -1.40 -10.12 10.06
CA SER A 257 -0.09 -10.29 10.67
C SER A 257 -0.31 -10.67 12.12
N ALA A 258 -0.13 -11.94 12.45
CA ALA A 258 -0.61 -12.54 13.69
C ALA A 258 -0.16 -11.81 14.97
N ASP A 259 1.04 -11.21 14.97
CA ASP A 259 1.60 -10.50 16.13
C ASP A 259 1.58 -8.96 15.96
N ALA A 260 0.69 -8.43 15.11
CA ALA A 260 0.46 -7.01 14.98
C ALA A 260 -0.83 -6.62 15.73
N PRO A 261 -0.74 -5.94 16.89
CA PRO A 261 -1.91 -5.65 17.73
C PRO A 261 -3.01 -4.89 17.00
N LEU A 262 -2.64 -3.97 16.10
CA LEU A 262 -3.59 -3.19 15.31
C LEU A 262 -4.42 -4.02 14.32
N LYS A 263 -4.00 -5.27 14.02
CA LYS A 263 -4.77 -6.17 13.15
C LYS A 263 -5.89 -6.92 13.88
N GLY A 264 -6.03 -6.75 15.19
CA GLY A 264 -7.17 -7.19 15.97
C GLY A 264 -7.40 -8.71 16.03
N LEU A 265 -6.39 -9.54 15.71
CA LEU A 265 -6.54 -10.99 15.73
C LEU A 265 -6.97 -11.50 17.13
N SER A 266 -6.52 -10.88 18.21
CA SER A 266 -6.96 -11.21 19.56
C SER A 266 -8.47 -11.05 19.76
N VAL A 267 -9.08 -10.03 19.15
CA VAL A 267 -10.53 -9.79 19.19
C VAL A 267 -11.28 -10.93 18.49
N LEU A 268 -10.80 -11.36 17.33
CA LEU A 268 -11.38 -12.49 16.60
C LEU A 268 -11.23 -13.81 17.40
N LEU A 269 -10.08 -14.06 18.02
CA LEU A 269 -9.89 -15.25 18.85
C LEU A 269 -10.86 -15.30 20.03
N HIS A 270 -11.13 -14.18 20.69
CA HIS A 270 -12.16 -14.12 21.73
C HIS A 270 -13.58 -14.30 21.14
N ALA A 271 -13.88 -13.70 19.98
CA ALA A 271 -15.15 -13.93 19.29
C ALA A 271 -15.38 -15.41 18.96
N MET A 272 -14.32 -16.13 18.54
CA MET A 272 -14.41 -17.58 18.29
C MET A 272 -14.82 -18.37 19.56
N THR A 273 -14.32 -18.02 20.74
CA THR A 273 -14.71 -18.70 21.98
C THR A 273 -16.19 -18.52 22.32
N LEU A 274 -16.77 -17.38 21.89
CA LEU A 274 -18.21 -17.14 22.05
C LEU A 274 -19.07 -17.92 21.05
N LEU A 275 -18.52 -18.20 19.86
CA LEU A 275 -19.22 -18.92 18.79
C LEU A 275 -19.17 -20.45 18.96
N LEU A 276 -18.09 -20.99 19.48
CA LEU A 276 -17.86 -22.46 19.55
C LEU A 276 -18.96 -23.27 20.24
N PRO A 277 -19.64 -22.78 21.30
CA PRO A 277 -20.75 -23.53 21.91
C PRO A 277 -21.90 -23.82 20.93
N ASP A 278 -22.20 -22.88 20.02
CA ASP A 278 -23.29 -22.99 19.06
C ASP A 278 -22.81 -23.57 17.70
N TYR A 279 -21.52 -23.38 17.38
CA TYR A 279 -20.90 -23.81 16.11
C TYR A 279 -19.64 -24.66 16.36
N PRO A 280 -19.76 -25.90 16.83
CA PRO A 280 -18.60 -26.75 17.18
C PRO A 280 -17.72 -27.12 15.97
N GLU A 281 -18.26 -27.02 14.76
CA GLU A 281 -17.55 -27.23 13.51
C GLU A 281 -16.78 -26.01 13.00
N LEU A 282 -16.85 -24.87 13.75
CA LEU A 282 -16.16 -23.63 13.39
C LEU A 282 -14.67 -23.88 13.12
N ARG A 283 -14.17 -23.33 12.00
CA ARG A 283 -12.74 -23.34 11.65
C ARG A 283 -12.32 -21.96 11.21
N LEU A 284 -11.09 -21.61 11.57
CA LEU A 284 -10.44 -20.36 11.12
C LEU A 284 -9.28 -20.69 10.20
N THR A 285 -9.30 -20.18 8.99
CA THR A 285 -8.13 -20.07 8.13
C THR A 285 -7.45 -18.73 8.39
N LEU A 286 -6.27 -18.77 9.00
CA LEU A 286 -5.43 -17.60 9.29
C LEU A 286 -4.30 -17.52 8.27
N VAL A 287 -4.39 -16.55 7.34
CA VAL A 287 -3.26 -16.24 6.46
C VAL A 287 -2.28 -15.35 7.22
N GLY A 288 -1.27 -16.01 7.75
CA GLY A 288 -0.30 -15.51 8.68
C GLY A 288 0.18 -16.62 9.61
N LYS A 289 1.23 -16.41 10.33
CA LYS A 289 1.72 -17.38 11.32
C LYS A 289 2.14 -16.63 12.58
N PRO A 290 1.61 -17.01 13.76
CA PRO A 290 2.09 -16.50 15.03
C PRO A 290 3.58 -16.78 15.21
N LYS A 291 4.29 -15.87 15.87
CA LYS A 291 5.68 -16.12 16.26
C LYS A 291 5.72 -17.19 17.33
N PRO A 292 6.67 -18.16 17.24
CA PRO A 292 6.86 -19.13 18.29
C PRO A 292 7.12 -18.44 19.66
N GLY A 293 6.33 -18.80 20.67
CA GLY A 293 6.37 -18.17 21.99
C GLY A 293 5.83 -16.74 22.05
N GLY A 294 5.26 -16.21 20.96
CA GLY A 294 4.63 -14.89 20.89
C GLY A 294 3.30 -14.82 21.62
N ASP A 295 2.76 -13.60 21.76
CA ASP A 295 1.53 -13.39 22.54
C ASP A 295 0.30 -13.99 21.87
N THR A 296 0.26 -14.00 20.55
CA THR A 296 -0.82 -14.66 19.79
C THR A 296 -0.80 -16.18 19.98
N GLU A 297 0.37 -16.83 19.93
CA GLU A 297 0.45 -18.29 20.17
C GLU A 297 0.05 -18.65 21.60
N LYS A 298 0.45 -17.87 22.59
CA LYS A 298 0.03 -18.03 23.99
C LYS A 298 -1.47 -17.88 24.13
N LEU A 299 -2.07 -16.87 23.48
CA LEU A 299 -3.51 -16.63 23.52
C LEU A 299 -4.29 -17.78 22.90
N ILE A 300 -3.88 -18.26 21.71
CA ILE A 300 -4.49 -19.44 21.06
C ILE A 300 -4.48 -20.65 21.99
N THR A 301 -3.37 -20.87 22.70
CA THR A 301 -3.23 -21.99 23.64
C THR A 301 -4.10 -21.79 24.89
N ALA A 302 -4.11 -20.58 25.46
CA ALA A 302 -4.91 -20.26 26.64
C ALA A 302 -6.42 -20.36 26.39
N LEU A 303 -6.87 -20.04 25.17
CA LEU A 303 -8.28 -20.15 24.76
C LEU A 303 -8.66 -21.54 24.24
N GLY A 304 -7.72 -22.50 24.15
CA GLY A 304 -7.99 -23.86 23.65
C GLY A 304 -8.33 -23.93 22.16
N LEU A 305 -7.88 -22.96 21.36
CA LEU A 305 -8.29 -22.81 19.95
C LEU A 305 -7.36 -23.50 18.95
N ARG A 306 -6.31 -24.21 19.39
CA ARG A 306 -5.29 -24.76 18.51
C ARG A 306 -5.85 -25.67 17.39
N ASP A 307 -6.81 -26.52 17.72
CA ASP A 307 -7.41 -27.47 16.79
C ASP A 307 -8.46 -26.85 15.84
N TYR A 308 -8.81 -25.60 16.07
CA TYR A 308 -9.77 -24.85 15.26
C TYR A 308 -9.13 -23.90 14.26
N ILE A 309 -7.78 -23.76 14.28
CA ILE A 309 -7.07 -22.76 13.47
C ILE A 309 -6.09 -23.43 12.51
N GLU A 310 -6.29 -23.19 11.23
CA GLU A 310 -5.36 -23.52 10.15
C GLU A 310 -4.52 -22.28 9.82
N CYS A 311 -3.19 -22.32 10.07
CA CYS A 311 -2.28 -21.22 9.76
C CYS A 311 -1.62 -21.44 8.39
N CYS A 312 -1.78 -20.49 7.47
CA CYS A 312 -1.16 -20.48 6.16
C CYS A 312 -0.07 -19.41 6.09
N LYS A 313 1.18 -19.77 5.76
CA LYS A 313 2.31 -18.84 5.62
C LYS A 313 2.96 -18.98 4.26
N GLY A 314 3.22 -17.84 3.62
CA GLY A 314 3.96 -17.80 2.35
C GLY A 314 3.18 -18.40 1.19
N ILE A 315 1.85 -18.37 1.28
CA ILE A 315 0.97 -18.77 0.18
C ILE A 315 1.00 -17.73 -0.94
N THR A 316 0.78 -18.18 -2.17
CA THR A 316 0.63 -17.32 -3.33
C THR A 316 -0.72 -16.57 -3.30
N HIS A 317 -0.90 -15.61 -4.18
CA HIS A 317 -2.19 -14.94 -4.29
C HIS A 317 -3.28 -15.88 -4.84
N GLU A 318 -2.92 -16.82 -5.72
CA GLU A 318 -3.82 -17.85 -6.23
C GLU A 318 -4.30 -18.77 -5.09
N GLU A 319 -3.38 -19.26 -4.26
CA GLU A 319 -3.71 -20.03 -3.06
C GLU A 319 -4.57 -19.21 -2.07
N MET A 320 -4.34 -17.89 -1.98
CA MET A 320 -5.17 -17.02 -1.16
C MET A 320 -6.61 -16.93 -1.67
N VAL A 321 -6.80 -16.82 -2.99
CA VAL A 321 -8.14 -16.85 -3.62
C VAL A 321 -8.86 -18.18 -3.34
N GLU A 322 -8.14 -19.30 -3.38
CA GLU A 322 -8.69 -20.62 -3.00
C GLU A 322 -9.14 -20.65 -1.53
N LYS A 323 -8.35 -20.03 -0.62
CA LYS A 323 -8.74 -19.95 0.80
C LYS A 323 -9.95 -19.04 1.01
N TYR A 324 -10.07 -17.92 0.28
CA TYR A 324 -11.29 -17.11 0.27
C TYR A 324 -12.49 -17.92 -0.21
N ALA A 325 -12.38 -18.65 -1.31
CA ALA A 325 -13.46 -19.44 -1.87
C ALA A 325 -13.94 -20.59 -0.94
N GLN A 326 -13.08 -21.09 -0.03
CA GLN A 326 -13.43 -22.09 0.99
C GLN A 326 -14.18 -21.46 2.19
N ALA A 327 -14.12 -20.16 2.40
CA ALA A 327 -14.69 -19.50 3.56
C ALA A 327 -16.19 -19.20 3.38
N ALA A 328 -16.98 -19.40 4.43
CA ALA A 328 -18.35 -18.89 4.50
C ALA A 328 -18.38 -17.39 4.80
N VAL A 329 -17.40 -16.91 5.57
CA VAL A 329 -17.29 -15.51 6.02
C VAL A 329 -15.83 -15.09 6.06
N ALA A 330 -15.53 -13.95 5.46
CA ALA A 330 -14.25 -13.26 5.69
C ALA A 330 -14.37 -12.29 6.86
N VAL A 331 -13.32 -12.21 7.68
CA VAL A 331 -13.31 -11.31 8.84
C VAL A 331 -12.07 -10.42 8.81
N VAL A 332 -12.27 -9.11 8.90
CA VAL A 332 -11.21 -8.10 9.03
C VAL A 332 -11.38 -7.40 10.39
N PRO A 333 -10.79 -7.95 11.47
CA PRO A 333 -11.05 -7.52 12.83
C PRO A 333 -10.17 -6.33 13.29
N SER A 334 -9.59 -5.60 12.35
CA SER A 334 -8.54 -4.61 12.61
C SER A 334 -9.00 -3.49 13.55
N ILE A 335 -8.14 -3.10 14.49
CA ILE A 335 -8.31 -1.92 15.33
C ILE A 335 -8.05 -0.64 14.55
N TYR A 336 -7.15 -0.73 13.58
CA TYR A 336 -6.83 0.37 12.66
C TYR A 336 -6.31 -0.15 11.33
N GLU A 337 -6.86 0.41 10.24
CA GLU A 337 -6.39 0.21 8.86
C GLU A 337 -6.31 1.56 8.14
N GLY A 338 -5.20 1.78 7.42
CA GLY A 338 -5.07 2.95 6.55
C GLY A 338 -5.95 2.88 5.30
N PHE A 339 -6.24 1.66 4.84
CA PHE A 339 -7.16 1.41 3.72
C PHE A 339 -7.99 0.13 3.93
N GLY A 340 -7.35 -1.04 4.00
CA GLY A 340 -8.07 -2.31 4.19
C GLY A 340 -8.10 -3.19 2.95
N LEU A 341 -6.94 -3.40 2.30
CA LEU A 341 -6.83 -4.33 1.17
C LEU A 341 -7.50 -5.69 1.43
N PRO A 342 -7.36 -6.32 2.61
CA PRO A 342 -8.03 -7.59 2.88
C PRO A 342 -9.56 -7.55 2.75
N ALA A 343 -10.18 -6.40 3.05
CA ALA A 343 -11.62 -6.25 2.89
C ALA A 343 -12.03 -6.25 1.42
N ILE A 344 -11.32 -5.51 0.57
CA ILE A 344 -11.63 -5.49 -0.88
C ILE A 344 -11.24 -6.78 -1.57
N GLU A 345 -10.20 -7.49 -1.12
CA GLU A 345 -9.84 -8.82 -1.63
C GLU A 345 -10.96 -9.85 -1.34
N ALA A 346 -11.48 -9.86 -0.11
CA ALA A 346 -12.59 -10.71 0.28
C ALA A 346 -13.86 -10.41 -0.54
N MET A 347 -14.23 -9.13 -0.66
CA MET A 347 -15.36 -8.68 -1.46
C MET A 347 -15.18 -9.03 -2.94
N ALA A 348 -13.97 -8.90 -3.50
CA ALA A 348 -13.65 -9.27 -4.88
C ALA A 348 -13.78 -10.78 -5.13
N CYS A 349 -13.51 -11.60 -4.12
CA CYS A 349 -13.73 -13.05 -4.17
C CYS A 349 -15.20 -13.46 -3.95
N GLY A 350 -16.11 -12.50 -3.74
CA GLY A 350 -17.52 -12.78 -3.47
C GLY A 350 -17.76 -13.42 -2.11
N VAL A 351 -16.90 -13.18 -1.13
CA VAL A 351 -17.04 -13.71 0.23
C VAL A 351 -17.71 -12.67 1.11
N PRO A 352 -18.81 -13.02 1.81
CA PRO A 352 -19.47 -12.12 2.76
C PRO A 352 -18.49 -11.65 3.83
N LEU A 353 -18.50 -10.35 4.12
CA LEU A 353 -17.50 -9.71 4.97
C LEU A 353 -18.09 -9.23 6.29
N VAL A 354 -17.41 -9.57 7.40
CA VAL A 354 -17.55 -8.88 8.68
C VAL A 354 -16.28 -8.08 8.92
N SER A 355 -16.43 -6.80 9.16
CA SER A 355 -15.33 -5.88 9.40
C SER A 355 -15.58 -5.04 10.63
N THR A 356 -14.57 -4.35 11.11
CA THR A 356 -14.69 -3.31 12.13
C THR A 356 -14.76 -1.93 11.51
N ASP A 357 -15.09 -0.91 12.31
CA ASP A 357 -14.98 0.51 11.96
C ASP A 357 -13.56 1.07 12.13
N GLY A 358 -12.57 0.20 12.30
CA GLY A 358 -11.18 0.56 12.56
C GLY A 358 -10.51 1.29 11.39
N GLY A 359 -10.28 2.59 11.52
CA GLY A 359 -9.64 3.40 10.49
C GLY A 359 -10.52 3.57 9.24
N ALA A 360 -10.00 3.24 8.06
CA ALA A 360 -10.69 3.39 6.77
C ALA A 360 -11.69 2.26 6.47
N LEU A 361 -11.80 1.22 7.31
CA LEU A 361 -12.63 0.06 7.01
C LEU A 361 -14.11 0.40 6.83
N ALA A 362 -14.65 1.31 7.66
CA ALA A 362 -16.04 1.74 7.50
C ALA A 362 -16.28 2.43 6.14
N GLU A 363 -15.33 3.26 5.67
CA GLU A 363 -15.37 3.91 4.36
C GLU A 363 -15.26 2.89 3.21
N VAL A 364 -14.41 1.88 3.37
CA VAL A 364 -14.15 0.87 2.34
C VAL A 364 -15.30 -0.11 2.22
N VAL A 365 -15.80 -0.62 3.35
CA VAL A 365 -16.86 -1.65 3.40
C VAL A 365 -18.25 -1.05 3.16
N ASP A 366 -18.56 0.06 3.84
CA ASP A 366 -19.86 0.76 3.75
C ASP A 366 -21.03 -0.21 3.99
N ASP A 367 -21.97 -0.31 3.03
CA ASP A 367 -23.12 -1.21 3.08
C ASP A 367 -22.86 -2.61 2.47
N ALA A 368 -21.64 -2.89 2.02
CA ALA A 368 -21.26 -4.15 1.37
C ALA A 368 -20.79 -5.25 2.33
N GLY A 369 -20.87 -5.01 3.64
CA GLY A 369 -20.53 -5.96 4.69
C GLY A 369 -21.10 -5.57 6.04
N LEU A 370 -20.96 -6.43 7.03
CA LEU A 370 -21.32 -6.10 8.41
C LEU A 370 -20.16 -5.39 9.09
N VAL A 371 -20.39 -4.14 9.52
CA VAL A 371 -19.38 -3.34 10.22
C VAL A 371 -19.75 -3.27 11.71
N VAL A 372 -18.80 -3.60 12.58
CA VAL A 372 -18.95 -3.57 14.05
C VAL A 372 -17.88 -2.68 14.67
N SER A 373 -18.06 -2.31 15.94
CA SER A 373 -17.07 -1.48 16.64
C SER A 373 -15.75 -2.22 16.83
N ALA A 374 -14.64 -1.52 16.55
CA ALA A 374 -13.29 -2.06 16.71
C ALA A 374 -13.02 -2.44 18.18
N GLY A 375 -12.48 -3.64 18.38
CA GLY A 375 -12.18 -4.17 19.72
C GLY A 375 -13.34 -4.90 20.41
N ASP A 376 -14.54 -4.91 19.83
CA ASP A 376 -15.72 -5.58 20.41
C ASP A 376 -15.85 -7.02 19.88
N SER A 377 -15.37 -7.98 20.66
CA SER A 377 -15.47 -9.40 20.33
C SER A 377 -16.90 -9.95 20.37
N HIS A 378 -17.81 -9.39 21.19
CA HIS A 378 -19.22 -9.80 21.25
C HIS A 378 -19.99 -9.35 20.01
N ALA A 379 -19.82 -8.09 19.60
CA ALA A 379 -20.41 -7.58 18.36
C ALA A 379 -19.89 -8.34 17.15
N LEU A 380 -18.56 -8.66 17.12
CA LEU A 380 -17.95 -9.44 16.06
C LEU A 380 -18.52 -10.87 15.99
N ALA A 381 -18.65 -11.56 17.13
CA ALA A 381 -19.27 -12.88 17.20
C ALA A 381 -20.73 -12.86 16.72
N SER A 382 -21.51 -11.88 17.18
CA SER A 382 -22.93 -11.75 16.76
C SER A 382 -23.08 -11.50 15.27
N ALA A 383 -22.20 -10.69 14.65
CA ALA A 383 -22.22 -10.45 13.21
C ALA A 383 -21.85 -11.69 12.41
N ILE A 384 -20.86 -12.46 12.87
CA ILE A 384 -20.47 -13.74 12.24
C ILE A 384 -21.61 -14.76 12.35
N ALA A 385 -22.23 -14.92 13.51
CA ALA A 385 -23.35 -15.82 13.74
C ALA A 385 -24.51 -15.51 12.78
N ARG A 386 -24.87 -14.24 12.60
CA ARG A 386 -25.92 -13.84 11.65
C ARG A 386 -25.63 -14.33 10.22
N LEU A 387 -24.38 -14.29 9.79
CA LEU A 387 -24.00 -14.78 8.48
C LEU A 387 -23.95 -16.31 8.42
N PHE A 388 -23.67 -17.00 9.52
CA PHE A 388 -23.75 -18.46 9.56
C PHE A 388 -25.18 -18.98 9.47
N ASP A 389 -26.10 -18.30 10.14
CA ASP A 389 -27.51 -18.72 10.25
C ASP A 389 -28.35 -18.37 9.03
N ASP A 390 -27.96 -17.32 8.27
CA ASP A 390 -28.76 -16.81 7.14
C ASP A 390 -27.97 -16.88 5.81
N SER A 391 -28.26 -17.88 5.01
CA SER A 391 -27.63 -18.04 3.69
C SER A 391 -28.05 -16.95 2.70
N ALA A 392 -29.30 -16.46 2.77
CA ALA A 392 -29.76 -15.40 1.88
C ALA A 392 -29.04 -14.08 2.18
N LEU A 393 -28.79 -13.81 3.45
CA LEU A 393 -27.99 -12.66 3.88
C LEU A 393 -26.51 -12.78 3.41
N ARG A 394 -25.94 -13.98 3.45
CA ARG A 394 -24.60 -14.21 2.87
C ARG A 394 -24.56 -13.88 1.38
N ASP A 395 -25.52 -14.39 0.61
CA ASP A 395 -25.59 -14.17 -0.84
C ASP A 395 -25.79 -12.69 -1.16
N GLU A 396 -26.59 -11.98 -0.35
CA GLU A 396 -26.79 -10.55 -0.47
C GLU A 396 -25.47 -9.79 -0.28
N TYR A 397 -24.74 -10.02 0.82
CA TYR A 397 -23.47 -9.33 1.07
C TYR A 397 -22.36 -9.73 0.10
N ALA A 398 -22.32 -10.97 -0.37
CA ALA A 398 -21.42 -11.38 -1.43
C ALA A 398 -21.65 -10.58 -2.72
N SER A 399 -22.91 -10.42 -3.13
CA SER A 399 -23.30 -9.65 -4.32
C SER A 399 -22.99 -8.15 -4.16
N ARG A 400 -23.32 -7.57 -3.00
CA ARG A 400 -23.00 -6.17 -2.70
C ARG A 400 -21.50 -5.92 -2.72
N GLY A 401 -20.70 -6.83 -2.14
CA GLY A 401 -19.24 -6.77 -2.13
C GLY A 401 -18.66 -6.74 -3.54
N LEU A 402 -19.09 -7.65 -4.41
CA LEU A 402 -18.67 -7.69 -5.81
C LEU A 402 -18.98 -6.39 -6.54
N SER A 403 -20.22 -5.91 -6.42
CA SER A 403 -20.67 -4.67 -7.07
C SER A 403 -19.85 -3.46 -6.59
N ARG A 404 -19.57 -3.38 -5.29
CA ARG A 404 -18.77 -2.29 -4.71
C ARG A 404 -17.33 -2.30 -5.21
N VAL A 405 -16.70 -3.48 -5.29
CA VAL A 405 -15.34 -3.60 -5.85
C VAL A 405 -15.30 -3.15 -7.30
N GLU A 406 -16.25 -3.60 -8.13
CA GLU A 406 -16.30 -3.23 -9.54
C GLU A 406 -16.48 -1.72 -9.74
N GLN A 407 -17.29 -1.09 -8.91
CA GLN A 407 -17.59 0.35 -9.03
C GLN A 407 -16.47 1.24 -8.47
N HIS A 408 -15.74 0.81 -7.43
CA HIS A 408 -14.89 1.70 -6.67
C HIS A 408 -13.44 1.23 -6.54
N PHE A 409 -13.16 -0.08 -6.52
CA PHE A 409 -11.88 -0.64 -6.07
C PHE A 409 -11.18 -1.51 -7.12
N CYS A 410 -11.53 -1.44 -8.38
CA CYS A 410 -10.73 -2.06 -9.43
C CYS A 410 -9.63 -1.09 -9.91
N TRP A 411 -8.47 -1.63 -10.32
CA TRP A 411 -7.34 -0.81 -10.79
C TRP A 411 -7.67 0.07 -11.98
N ASN A 412 -8.60 -0.35 -12.86
CA ASN A 412 -9.03 0.46 -13.99
C ASN A 412 -9.72 1.75 -13.53
N ARG A 413 -10.58 1.67 -12.50
CA ARG A 413 -11.24 2.86 -11.92
C ARG A 413 -10.24 3.76 -11.18
N CYS A 414 -9.27 3.15 -10.48
CA CYS A 414 -8.19 3.89 -9.84
C CYS A 414 -7.38 4.69 -10.88
N ALA A 415 -6.96 4.02 -11.97
CA ALA A 415 -6.21 4.66 -13.04
C ALA A 415 -7.02 5.76 -13.77
N GLU A 416 -8.32 5.54 -14.00
CA GLU A 416 -9.22 6.53 -14.59
C GLU A 416 -9.30 7.83 -13.78
N ARG A 417 -9.51 7.70 -12.46
CA ARG A 417 -9.55 8.85 -11.55
C ARG A 417 -8.19 9.55 -11.47
N LEU A 418 -7.12 8.77 -11.44
CA LEU A 418 -5.77 9.31 -11.38
C LEU A 418 -5.38 10.03 -12.68
N GLU A 419 -5.76 9.48 -13.85
CA GLU A 419 -5.58 10.13 -15.14
C GLU A 419 -6.28 11.49 -15.20
N ALA A 420 -7.55 11.56 -14.80
CA ALA A 420 -8.28 12.82 -14.75
C ALA A 420 -7.55 13.85 -13.85
N TYR A 421 -7.07 13.40 -12.70
CA TYR A 421 -6.29 14.23 -11.78
C TYR A 421 -4.95 14.68 -12.38
N TYR A 422 -4.24 13.81 -13.10
CA TYR A 422 -2.99 14.17 -13.77
C TYR A 422 -3.22 15.27 -14.79
N ARG A 423 -4.26 15.14 -15.64
CA ARG A 423 -4.60 16.14 -16.66
C ARG A 423 -4.92 17.49 -16.02
N GLU A 424 -5.65 17.49 -14.91
CA GLU A 424 -5.93 18.71 -14.15
C GLU A 424 -4.64 19.36 -13.63
N ARG A 425 -3.70 18.56 -13.11
CA ARG A 425 -2.41 19.07 -12.58
C ARG A 425 -1.51 19.59 -13.69
N ILE A 426 -1.43 18.90 -14.81
CA ILE A 426 -0.67 19.33 -16.01
C ILE A 426 -1.19 20.68 -16.52
N ALA A 427 -2.50 20.88 -16.55
CA ALA A 427 -3.11 22.14 -17.01
C ALA A 427 -2.86 23.33 -16.07
N GLN A 428 -2.41 23.11 -14.83
CA GLN A 428 -2.13 24.14 -13.84
C GLN A 428 -0.64 24.52 -13.76
N CYS A 429 0.25 23.80 -14.43
CA CYS A 429 1.68 24.08 -14.54
C CYS A 429 1.99 24.84 -15.82
#